data_890376469df7496d5881a91458d9c0f4
#
_entry.id   890376469df7496d5881a91458d9c0f4
#
_cell.length_a   1.000
_cell.length_b   1.000
_cell.length_c   1.000
_cell.angle_alpha   90.00
_cell.angle_beta   90.00
_cell.angle_gamma   90.00
#
_symmetry.space_group_name_H-M   'P 1'
#
loop_
_entity.id
_entity.type
_entity.pdbx_description
1 polymer ?
#
loop_
_entity_poly.entity_id
_entity_poly.type
_entity_poly.pdbx_seq_one_letter_code
_entity_poly.pdbx_strand_id
1 'polypeptide(L)'
;MPANEHLTMQIARQVYSIETAENALIFFKNGTPAYITKRFDVKEDGSKWAQDDFASLAGRIPQTHGEHYKNMGNYLELFELMKVHLPAYKLEASKLFKLLVFNYLFSNGDAHFKNFSLLETPMGDYRLSPAYDLLNSRIHIEDKDFALDDGLLPRNLAKGTVLQQFYTLAQHAGLSEKQVNDILKGITSGKNKVAFLLSASFLSEKIKINYWQAYQTRFKKLTQS
;
A
#
# COMPACT_ATOMS: atom_id res chain seq x y z
N MET A 1 5.31 16.61 -3.33
CA MET A 1 4.57 15.61 -2.52
C MET A 1 3.08 15.57 -2.86
N PRO A 2 2.23 16.63 -2.68
CA PRO A 2 0.76 16.54 -2.82
C PRO A 2 0.26 15.91 -4.11
N ALA A 3 0.75 16.34 -5.26
CA ALA A 3 0.34 15.80 -6.57
C ALA A 3 0.77 14.34 -6.79
N ASN A 4 1.87 13.89 -6.18
CA ASN A 4 2.33 12.51 -6.25
C ASN A 4 1.39 11.58 -5.47
N GLU A 5 1.11 11.93 -4.23
CA GLU A 5 0.19 11.16 -3.39
C GLU A 5 -1.21 11.11 -4.00
N HIS A 6 -1.76 12.28 -4.40
CA HIS A 6 -3.04 12.31 -5.09
C HIS A 6 -3.07 11.40 -6.32
N LEU A 7 -2.08 11.49 -7.21
CA LEU A 7 -2.01 10.65 -8.40
C LEU A 7 -2.00 9.15 -8.04
N THR A 8 -1.13 8.75 -7.10
CA THR A 8 -0.98 7.34 -6.73
C THR A 8 -2.25 6.79 -6.08
N MET A 9 -2.92 7.58 -5.21
CA MET A 9 -4.22 7.24 -4.64
C MET A 9 -5.31 7.12 -5.71
N GLN A 10 -5.35 8.02 -6.71
CA GLN A 10 -6.31 7.93 -7.81
C GLN A 10 -6.05 6.71 -8.70
N ILE A 11 -4.79 6.37 -8.97
CA ILE A 11 -4.44 5.14 -9.70
C ILE A 11 -4.92 3.90 -8.91
N ALA A 12 -4.66 3.83 -7.60
CA ALA A 12 -5.11 2.72 -6.76
C ALA A 12 -6.62 2.51 -6.86
N ARG A 13 -7.39 3.59 -6.75
CA ARG A 13 -8.85 3.57 -6.77
C ARG A 13 -9.41 3.30 -8.17
N GLN A 14 -9.01 4.07 -9.18
CA GLN A 14 -9.66 4.09 -10.50
C GLN A 14 -9.16 2.97 -11.43
N VAL A 15 -7.89 2.57 -11.31
CA VAL A 15 -7.32 1.54 -12.19
C VAL A 15 -7.44 0.16 -11.56
N TYR A 16 -7.16 0.08 -10.26
CA TYR A 16 -7.01 -1.20 -9.57
C TYR A 16 -8.14 -1.52 -8.59
N SER A 17 -9.13 -0.63 -8.44
CA SER A 17 -10.25 -0.84 -7.50
C SER A 17 -9.78 -1.23 -6.10
N ILE A 18 -8.71 -0.57 -5.63
CA ILE A 18 -8.28 -0.63 -4.23
C ILE A 18 -9.13 0.38 -3.47
N GLU A 19 -9.76 -0.05 -2.39
CA GLU A 19 -10.48 0.85 -1.50
C GLU A 19 -9.49 1.81 -0.85
N THR A 20 -9.68 3.12 -1.07
CA THR A 20 -8.79 4.16 -0.56
C THR A 20 -9.56 5.18 0.26
N ALA A 21 -8.89 5.85 1.20
CA ALA A 21 -9.43 7.05 1.81
C ALA A 21 -9.84 8.08 0.73
N GLU A 22 -10.99 8.74 0.92
CA GLU A 22 -11.44 9.81 0.01
C GLU A 22 -10.44 10.97 0.06
N ASN A 23 -10.01 11.41 -1.10
CA ASN A 23 -8.95 12.42 -1.20
C ASN A 23 -9.15 13.35 -2.39
N ALA A 24 -8.54 14.52 -2.30
CA ALA A 24 -8.52 15.52 -3.37
C ALA A 24 -7.21 16.30 -3.37
N LEU A 25 -6.86 16.85 -4.54
CA LEU A 25 -5.83 17.86 -4.69
C LEU A 25 -6.52 19.22 -4.81
N ILE A 26 -6.16 20.15 -3.95
CA ILE A 26 -6.64 21.53 -3.98
C ILE A 26 -5.47 22.48 -4.23
N PHE A 27 -5.77 23.70 -4.65
CA PHE A 27 -4.76 24.74 -4.85
C PHE A 27 -5.11 25.97 -4.02
N PHE A 28 -4.12 26.47 -3.28
CA PHE A 28 -4.24 27.75 -2.62
C PHE A 28 -4.27 28.90 -3.64
N LYS A 29 -4.68 30.10 -3.21
CA LYS A 29 -4.74 31.29 -4.08
C LYS A 29 -3.41 31.63 -4.77
N ASN A 30 -2.28 31.26 -4.18
CA ASN A 30 -0.95 31.43 -4.75
C ASN A 30 -0.52 30.29 -5.71
N GLY A 31 -1.43 29.35 -6.03
CA GLY A 31 -1.15 28.21 -6.90
C GLY A 31 -0.43 27.04 -6.23
N THR A 32 -0.11 27.10 -4.93
CA THR A 32 0.53 26.00 -4.21
C THR A 32 -0.45 24.82 -4.03
N PRO A 33 -0.09 23.58 -4.45
CA PRO A 33 -0.97 22.44 -4.26
C PRO A 33 -0.97 21.96 -2.81
N ALA A 34 -2.13 21.51 -2.32
CA ALA A 34 -2.30 20.79 -1.07
C ALA A 34 -3.10 19.51 -1.30
N TYR A 35 -2.68 18.42 -0.70
CA TYR A 35 -3.42 17.19 -0.65
C TYR A 35 -4.32 17.18 0.58
N ILE A 36 -5.58 16.83 0.39
CA ILE A 36 -6.54 16.69 1.47
C ILE A 36 -7.10 15.25 1.44
N THR A 37 -7.34 14.70 2.62
CA THR A 37 -7.95 13.39 2.78
C THR A 37 -9.05 13.47 3.83
N LYS A 38 -10.17 12.79 3.56
CA LYS A 38 -11.26 12.66 4.52
C LYS A 38 -10.92 11.53 5.49
N ARG A 39 -11.09 11.81 6.76
CA ARG A 39 -10.95 10.77 7.80
C ARG A 39 -12.04 9.71 7.63
N PHE A 40 -11.64 8.47 7.47
CA PHE A 40 -12.54 7.33 7.30
C PHE A 40 -12.96 6.70 8.65
N ASP A 41 -12.31 7.10 9.73
CA ASP A 41 -12.61 6.68 11.10
C ASP A 41 -13.64 7.57 11.81
N VAL A 42 -14.19 8.59 11.15
CA VAL A 42 -15.19 9.50 11.71
C VAL A 42 -16.58 9.10 11.22
N LYS A 43 -17.50 8.90 12.17
CA LYS A 43 -18.92 8.59 11.92
C LYS A 43 -19.70 9.87 11.56
N GLU A 44 -20.93 9.69 11.07
CA GLU A 44 -21.81 10.82 10.69
C GLU A 44 -22.14 11.72 11.88
N ASP A 45 -22.24 11.16 13.09
CA ASP A 45 -22.49 11.89 14.34
C ASP A 45 -21.26 12.57 14.94
N GLY A 46 -20.09 12.46 14.24
CA GLY A 46 -18.81 13.02 14.69
C GLY A 46 -18.03 12.15 15.68
N SER A 47 -18.58 11.05 16.15
CA SER A 47 -17.84 10.05 16.92
C SER A 47 -16.87 9.28 16.03
N LYS A 48 -16.02 8.43 16.61
CA LYS A 48 -15.02 7.68 15.85
C LYS A 48 -15.25 6.18 15.92
N TRP A 49 -14.94 5.50 14.83
CA TRP A 49 -14.67 4.08 14.81
C TRP A 49 -13.32 3.80 15.48
N ALA A 50 -13.19 2.69 16.19
CA ALA A 50 -11.90 2.25 16.67
C ALA A 50 -10.99 1.90 15.49
N GLN A 51 -9.75 2.37 15.56
CA GLN A 51 -8.72 2.12 14.55
C GLN A 51 -7.39 1.85 15.23
N ASP A 52 -6.74 0.75 14.86
CA ASP A 52 -5.40 0.41 15.32
C ASP A 52 -4.47 0.18 14.12
N ASP A 53 -3.32 0.86 14.11
CA ASP A 53 -2.27 0.58 13.13
C ASP A 53 -1.49 -0.70 13.48
N PHE A 54 -0.88 -1.33 12.46
CA PHE A 54 -0.20 -2.60 12.67
C PHE A 54 1.05 -2.50 13.55
N ALA A 55 1.68 -1.33 13.69
CA ALA A 55 2.77 -1.16 14.65
C ALA A 55 2.24 -1.26 16.08
N SER A 56 1.09 -0.64 16.36
CA SER A 56 0.40 -0.74 17.65
C SER A 56 -0.05 -2.18 17.93
N LEU A 57 -0.66 -2.86 16.95
CA LEU A 57 -1.07 -4.26 17.07
C LEU A 57 0.11 -5.21 17.33
N ALA A 58 1.29 -4.91 16.77
CA ALA A 58 2.53 -5.64 17.02
C ALA A 58 3.21 -5.26 18.35
N GLY A 59 2.63 -4.35 19.14
CA GLY A 59 3.21 -3.85 20.40
C GLY A 59 4.48 -3.01 20.18
N ARG A 60 4.70 -2.47 18.97
CA ARG A 60 5.89 -1.69 18.64
C ARG A 60 5.64 -0.20 18.89
N ILE A 61 6.41 0.36 19.80
CA ILE A 61 6.37 1.78 20.16
C ILE A 61 7.79 2.36 20.22
N PRO A 62 7.98 3.67 20.02
CA PRO A 62 9.31 4.28 20.04
C PRO A 62 10.08 4.05 21.33
N GLN A 63 9.37 4.00 22.47
CA GLN A 63 9.96 3.87 23.80
C GLN A 63 10.68 2.52 24.01
N THR A 64 10.21 1.46 23.36
CA THR A 64 10.74 0.10 23.52
C THR A 64 11.55 -0.38 22.30
N HIS A 65 11.24 0.16 21.13
CA HIS A 65 11.82 -0.30 19.85
C HIS A 65 12.64 0.78 19.11
N GLY A 66 12.79 2.00 19.70
CA GLY A 66 13.53 3.11 19.08
C GLY A 66 12.79 3.76 17.90
N GLU A 67 13.44 4.72 17.24
CA GLU A 67 12.82 5.52 16.18
C GLU A 67 12.39 4.73 14.94
N HIS A 68 13.08 3.62 14.65
CA HIS A 68 12.81 2.76 13.48
C HIS A 68 11.73 1.68 13.71
N TYR A 69 11.04 1.71 14.86
CA TYR A 69 10.05 0.69 15.26
C TYR A 69 9.02 0.34 14.19
N LYS A 70 8.62 1.30 13.37
CA LYS A 70 7.62 1.15 12.32
C LYS A 70 8.12 0.39 11.09
N ASN A 71 9.45 0.31 10.89
CA ASN A 71 10.09 -0.35 9.77
C ASN A 71 10.62 -1.76 10.09
N MET A 72 10.56 -2.18 11.35
CA MET A 72 11.06 -3.49 11.79
C MET A 72 10.24 -4.64 11.20
N GLY A 73 10.93 -5.77 10.88
CA GLY A 73 10.28 -7.00 10.45
C GLY A 73 9.96 -7.07 8.96
N ASN A 74 8.90 -7.77 8.62
CA ASN A 74 8.54 -8.10 7.24
C ASN A 74 7.00 -8.08 7.02
N TYR A 75 6.57 -8.08 5.75
CA TYR A 75 5.13 -7.98 5.45
C TYR A 75 4.34 -9.26 5.75
N LEU A 76 4.96 -10.42 5.92
CA LEU A 76 4.23 -11.61 6.36
C LEU A 76 3.63 -11.42 7.76
N GLU A 77 4.27 -10.66 8.64
CA GLU A 77 3.77 -10.38 9.97
C GLU A 77 2.42 -9.63 9.96
N LEU A 78 2.13 -8.80 8.95
CA LEU A 78 0.82 -8.16 8.80
C LEU A 78 -0.29 -9.21 8.65
N PHE A 79 -0.05 -10.27 7.89
CA PHE A 79 -1.01 -11.37 7.74
C PHE A 79 -1.18 -12.17 9.02
N GLU A 80 -0.10 -12.38 9.77
CA GLU A 80 -0.19 -13.07 11.06
C GLU A 80 -1.02 -12.27 12.07
N LEU A 81 -0.82 -10.95 12.13
CA LEU A 81 -1.63 -10.07 12.96
C LEU A 81 -3.10 -10.06 12.51
N MET A 82 -3.37 -10.00 11.20
CA MET A 82 -4.74 -10.10 10.67
C MET A 82 -5.42 -11.42 11.02
N LYS A 83 -4.71 -12.55 11.01
CA LYS A 83 -5.28 -13.86 11.41
C LYS A 83 -5.79 -13.85 12.85
N VAL A 84 -5.12 -13.12 13.74
CA VAL A 84 -5.50 -13.01 15.15
C VAL A 84 -6.71 -12.10 15.34
N HIS A 85 -6.80 -11.01 14.57
CA HIS A 85 -7.75 -9.92 14.84
C HIS A 85 -8.97 -9.91 13.91
N LEU A 86 -8.94 -10.60 12.77
CA LEU A 86 -10.00 -10.50 11.76
C LEU A 86 -10.77 -11.82 11.59
N PRO A 87 -12.07 -11.85 11.95
CA PRO A 87 -12.93 -12.98 11.64
C PRO A 87 -13.02 -13.28 10.13
N ALA A 88 -13.06 -12.23 9.30
CA ALA A 88 -13.12 -12.30 7.85
C ALA A 88 -11.74 -12.38 7.18
N TYR A 89 -10.71 -12.94 7.85
CA TYR A 89 -9.32 -12.94 7.42
C TYR A 89 -9.13 -13.30 5.94
N LYS A 90 -9.77 -14.37 5.45
CA LYS A 90 -9.58 -14.83 4.06
C LYS A 90 -9.94 -13.80 3.00
N LEU A 91 -10.95 -12.98 3.27
CA LEU A 91 -11.36 -11.90 2.39
C LEU A 91 -10.35 -10.74 2.47
N GLU A 92 -10.02 -10.34 3.68
CA GLU A 92 -9.14 -9.20 3.95
C GLU A 92 -7.67 -9.48 3.54
N ALA A 93 -7.21 -10.72 3.66
CA ALA A 93 -5.88 -11.13 3.20
C ALA A 93 -5.67 -10.89 1.69
N SER A 94 -6.70 -11.14 0.87
CA SER A 94 -6.64 -10.84 -0.57
C SER A 94 -6.50 -9.35 -0.85
N LYS A 95 -7.18 -8.51 -0.06
CA LYS A 95 -7.09 -7.04 -0.19
C LYS A 95 -5.69 -6.55 0.21
N LEU A 96 -5.15 -7.03 1.35
CA LEU A 96 -3.80 -6.68 1.79
C LEU A 96 -2.76 -7.13 0.77
N PHE A 97 -2.85 -8.36 0.26
CA PHE A 97 -1.91 -8.85 -0.75
C PHE A 97 -1.91 -7.97 -2.00
N LYS A 98 -3.10 -7.60 -2.51
CA LYS A 98 -3.24 -6.68 -3.64
C LYS A 98 -2.61 -5.32 -3.36
N LEU A 99 -2.79 -4.78 -2.16
CA LEU A 99 -2.20 -3.51 -1.73
C LEU A 99 -0.67 -3.58 -1.64
N LEU A 100 -0.09 -4.69 -1.16
CA LEU A 100 1.36 -4.88 -1.11
C LEU A 100 1.98 -4.97 -2.51
N VAL A 101 1.35 -5.71 -3.44
CA VAL A 101 1.78 -5.76 -4.84
C VAL A 101 1.69 -4.36 -5.48
N PHE A 102 0.63 -3.61 -5.19
CA PHE A 102 0.47 -2.22 -5.64
C PHE A 102 1.58 -1.33 -5.10
N ASN A 103 1.84 -1.33 -3.79
CA ASN A 103 2.91 -0.53 -3.17
C ASN A 103 4.27 -0.83 -3.80
N TYR A 104 4.58 -2.09 -4.04
CA TYR A 104 5.81 -2.48 -4.75
C TYR A 104 5.83 -1.92 -6.17
N LEU A 105 4.76 -2.10 -6.96
CA LEU A 105 4.69 -1.67 -8.36
C LEU A 105 4.86 -0.15 -8.50
N PHE A 106 4.32 0.62 -7.56
CA PHE A 106 4.38 2.08 -7.55
C PHE A 106 5.53 2.65 -6.72
N SER A 107 6.48 1.79 -6.31
CA SER A 107 7.69 2.20 -5.56
C SER A 107 7.35 3.02 -4.31
N ASN A 108 6.36 2.55 -3.53
CA ASN A 108 6.08 3.08 -2.20
C ASN A 108 7.03 2.44 -1.18
N GLY A 109 8.24 2.94 -1.07
CA GLY A 109 9.25 2.48 -0.12
C GLY A 109 9.06 3.02 1.29
N ASP A 110 7.98 3.75 1.55
CA ASP A 110 7.57 4.20 2.90
C ASP A 110 6.31 3.46 3.42
N ALA A 111 5.91 2.36 2.79
CA ALA A 111 4.77 1.55 3.21
C ALA A 111 5.10 0.71 4.46
N HIS A 112 5.36 1.36 5.59
CA HIS A 112 5.70 0.74 6.87
C HIS A 112 4.45 0.30 7.67
N PHE A 113 4.64 -0.33 8.84
CA PHE A 113 3.56 -0.90 9.67
C PHE A 113 2.46 0.11 10.02
N LYS A 114 2.76 1.40 10.15
CA LYS A 114 1.75 2.44 10.45
C LYS A 114 0.91 2.87 9.24
N ASN A 115 1.26 2.47 8.03
CA ASN A 115 0.47 2.76 6.82
C ASN A 115 -0.62 1.71 6.55
N PHE A 116 -0.77 0.75 7.46
CA PHE A 116 -1.83 -0.25 7.45
C PHE A 116 -2.55 -0.21 8.78
N SER A 117 -3.89 -0.35 8.76
CA SER A 117 -4.69 -0.31 9.98
C SER A 117 -5.87 -1.26 9.90
N LEU A 118 -6.35 -1.71 11.05
CA LEU A 118 -7.66 -2.31 11.20
C LEU A 118 -8.66 -1.25 11.63
N LEU A 119 -9.86 -1.32 11.09
CA LEU A 119 -10.96 -0.38 11.34
C LEU A 119 -12.18 -1.14 11.82
N GLU A 120 -12.77 -0.68 12.92
CA GLU A 120 -14.04 -1.20 13.43
C GLU A 120 -15.16 -0.99 12.40
N THR A 121 -16.04 -1.99 12.29
CA THR A 121 -17.24 -1.93 11.45
C THR A 121 -18.49 -1.62 12.28
N PRO A 122 -19.62 -1.25 11.65
CA PRO A 122 -20.88 -1.07 12.36
C PRO A 122 -21.38 -2.31 13.12
N MET A 123 -20.83 -3.49 12.81
CA MET A 123 -21.19 -4.76 13.47
C MET A 123 -20.30 -5.06 14.69
N GLY A 124 -19.32 -4.19 15.00
CA GLY A 124 -18.40 -4.35 16.12
C GLY A 124 -17.24 -5.31 15.86
N ASP A 125 -17.12 -5.84 14.63
CA ASP A 125 -15.94 -6.55 14.17
C ASP A 125 -14.95 -5.59 13.47
N TYR A 126 -13.84 -6.12 13.00
CA TYR A 126 -12.79 -5.34 12.35
C TYR A 126 -12.58 -5.78 10.89
N ARG A 127 -12.13 -4.85 10.06
CA ARG A 127 -11.69 -5.08 8.68
C ARG A 127 -10.40 -4.33 8.41
N LEU A 128 -9.73 -4.63 7.30
CA LEU A 128 -8.65 -3.78 6.79
C LEU A 128 -9.21 -2.40 6.46
N SER A 129 -8.56 -1.34 6.94
CA SER A 129 -8.96 0.03 6.60
C SER A 129 -8.83 0.31 5.12
N PRO A 130 -9.55 1.31 4.58
CA PRO A 130 -9.20 1.89 3.29
C PRO A 130 -7.71 2.23 3.25
N ALA A 131 -7.05 2.04 2.10
CA ALA A 131 -5.66 2.39 1.93
C ALA A 131 -5.45 3.91 1.97
N TYR A 132 -4.36 4.34 2.57
CA TYR A 132 -3.96 5.75 2.69
C TYR A 132 -2.44 5.86 2.53
N ASP A 133 -1.94 7.09 2.35
CA ASP A 133 -0.51 7.38 2.25
C ASP A 133 0.19 6.59 1.12
N LEU A 134 -0.50 6.51 -0.03
CA LEU A 134 0.04 5.86 -1.22
C LEU A 134 0.76 6.88 -2.09
N LEU A 135 2.06 6.72 -2.21
CA LEU A 135 2.88 7.62 -3.02
C LEU A 135 4.05 6.85 -3.68
N ASN A 136 4.65 7.45 -4.70
CA ASN A 136 5.91 6.98 -5.23
C ASN A 136 7.06 7.70 -4.50
N SER A 137 7.63 7.08 -3.47
CA SER A 137 8.73 7.68 -2.70
C SER A 137 9.99 7.87 -3.54
N ARG A 138 10.25 6.97 -4.49
CA ARG A 138 11.47 6.93 -5.31
C ARG A 138 11.68 8.16 -6.21
N ILE A 139 10.63 8.91 -6.52
CA ILE A 139 10.77 10.17 -7.27
C ILE A 139 11.25 11.34 -6.40
N HIS A 140 11.31 11.16 -5.10
CA HIS A 140 11.71 12.20 -4.13
C HIS A 140 13.01 11.86 -3.41
N ILE A 141 13.27 10.59 -3.16
CA ILE A 141 14.44 10.09 -2.42
C ILE A 141 14.98 8.83 -3.09
N GLU A 142 16.27 8.54 -2.86
CA GLU A 142 16.81 7.21 -3.15
C GLU A 142 16.23 6.22 -2.15
N ASP A 143 15.45 5.26 -2.66
CA ASP A 143 14.60 4.44 -1.82
C ASP A 143 14.81 2.94 -2.04
N LYS A 144 14.55 2.15 -1.00
CA LYS A 144 14.60 0.69 -1.02
C LYS A 144 13.42 0.10 -1.80
N ASP A 145 13.48 -1.18 -2.09
CA ASP A 145 12.38 -1.92 -2.72
C ASP A 145 11.17 -2.06 -1.78
N PHE A 146 11.41 -2.09 -0.46
CA PHE A 146 10.41 -2.24 0.60
C PHE A 146 10.75 -1.35 1.79
N ALA A 147 9.72 -0.87 2.50
CA ALA A 147 9.87 -0.05 3.69
C ALA A 147 10.36 -0.85 4.91
N LEU A 148 10.07 -2.14 4.95
CA LEU A 148 10.42 -3.00 6.09
C LEU A 148 11.81 -3.60 5.93
N ASP A 149 12.52 -3.77 7.04
CA ASP A 149 13.93 -4.17 7.07
C ASP A 149 14.19 -5.55 6.44
N ASP A 150 13.29 -6.50 6.63
CA ASP A 150 13.38 -7.84 6.04
C ASP A 150 12.53 -7.98 4.75
N GLY A 151 11.87 -6.91 4.29
CA GLY A 151 11.08 -6.90 3.05
C GLY A 151 9.79 -7.71 3.12
N LEU A 152 9.50 -8.52 2.10
CA LEU A 152 8.25 -9.30 2.01
C LEU A 152 8.17 -10.41 3.05
N LEU A 153 9.30 -11.06 3.33
CA LEU A 153 9.38 -12.34 4.05
C LEU A 153 10.55 -12.31 5.02
N PRO A 154 10.49 -13.12 6.10
CA PRO A 154 11.68 -13.36 6.91
C PRO A 154 12.82 -13.92 6.05
N ARG A 155 14.06 -13.61 6.42
CA ARG A 155 15.28 -13.88 5.62
C ARG A 155 15.42 -15.32 5.16
N ASN A 156 15.01 -16.29 5.97
CA ASN A 156 15.04 -17.70 5.61
C ASN A 156 14.08 -18.09 4.48
N LEU A 157 13.01 -17.32 4.26
CA LEU A 157 11.99 -17.48 3.22
C LEU A 157 12.20 -16.56 2.02
N ALA A 158 12.92 -15.45 2.18
CA ALA A 158 13.15 -14.42 1.17
C ALA A 158 14.15 -14.90 0.10
N LYS A 159 13.73 -15.84 -0.77
CA LYS A 159 14.55 -16.45 -1.82
C LYS A 159 14.01 -16.15 -3.21
N GLY A 160 14.90 -16.12 -4.20
CA GLY A 160 14.55 -15.95 -5.60
C GLY A 160 14.17 -14.54 -6.00
N THR A 161 13.44 -14.42 -7.10
CA THR A 161 12.95 -13.12 -7.63
C THR A 161 11.85 -12.55 -6.73
N VAL A 162 11.59 -11.25 -6.85
CA VAL A 162 10.50 -10.60 -6.11
C VAL A 162 9.14 -11.22 -6.42
N LEU A 163 8.93 -11.64 -7.67
CA LEU A 163 7.70 -12.34 -8.05
C LEU A 163 7.56 -13.68 -7.30
N GLN A 164 8.63 -14.47 -7.21
CA GLN A 164 8.65 -15.70 -6.44
C GLN A 164 8.40 -15.45 -4.95
N GLN A 165 8.96 -14.37 -4.39
CA GLN A 165 8.69 -13.98 -3.00
C GLN A 165 7.23 -13.58 -2.78
N PHE A 166 6.56 -12.93 -3.73
CA PHE A 166 5.11 -12.67 -3.65
C PHE A 166 4.30 -13.98 -3.66
N TYR A 167 4.65 -14.97 -4.46
CA TYR A 167 3.98 -16.28 -4.41
C TYR A 167 4.20 -16.98 -3.05
N THR A 168 5.41 -16.94 -2.53
CA THR A 168 5.73 -17.49 -1.20
C THR A 168 4.94 -16.78 -0.10
N LEU A 169 4.89 -15.43 -0.13
CA LEU A 169 4.09 -14.62 0.80
C LEU A 169 2.61 -15.03 0.76
N ALA A 170 2.05 -15.14 -0.44
CA ALA A 170 0.66 -15.51 -0.64
C ALA A 170 0.35 -16.91 -0.10
N GLN A 171 1.24 -17.88 -0.31
CA GLN A 171 1.12 -19.23 0.22
C GLN A 171 1.07 -19.23 1.76
N HIS A 172 1.97 -18.50 2.42
CA HIS A 172 1.99 -18.37 3.88
C HIS A 172 0.77 -17.58 4.41
N ALA A 173 0.28 -16.61 3.63
CA ALA A 173 -0.96 -15.91 3.92
C ALA A 173 -2.23 -16.76 3.69
N GLY A 174 -2.11 -17.99 3.14
CA GLY A 174 -3.24 -18.88 2.88
C GLY A 174 -4.10 -18.49 1.67
N LEU A 175 -3.54 -17.76 0.72
CA LEU A 175 -4.19 -17.44 -0.56
C LEU A 175 -4.02 -18.60 -1.54
N SER A 176 -5.07 -18.89 -2.31
CA SER A 176 -4.97 -19.88 -3.39
C SER A 176 -4.18 -19.33 -4.57
N GLU A 177 -3.53 -20.19 -5.32
CA GLU A 177 -2.78 -19.83 -6.52
C GLU A 177 -3.65 -19.08 -7.54
N LYS A 178 -4.93 -19.47 -7.68
CA LYS A 178 -5.89 -18.77 -8.53
C LYS A 178 -6.08 -17.32 -8.09
N GLN A 179 -6.29 -17.06 -6.79
CA GLN A 179 -6.44 -15.69 -6.27
C GLN A 179 -5.19 -14.86 -6.55
N VAL A 180 -3.99 -15.42 -6.34
CA VAL A 180 -2.72 -14.75 -6.60
C VAL A 180 -2.57 -14.38 -8.07
N ASN A 181 -2.82 -15.34 -8.97
CA ASN A 181 -2.73 -15.13 -10.41
C ASN A 181 -3.75 -14.08 -10.89
N ASP A 182 -4.99 -14.11 -10.41
CA ASP A 182 -6.02 -13.12 -10.75
C ASP A 182 -5.62 -11.71 -10.28
N ILE A 183 -5.05 -11.58 -9.06
CA ILE A 183 -4.57 -10.28 -8.54
C ILE A 183 -3.39 -9.77 -9.36
N LEU A 184 -2.37 -10.61 -9.62
CA LEU A 184 -1.19 -10.22 -10.39
C LEU A 184 -1.57 -9.84 -11.82
N LYS A 185 -2.44 -10.62 -12.48
CA LYS A 185 -2.98 -10.29 -13.81
C LYS A 185 -3.74 -8.97 -13.81
N GLY A 186 -4.59 -8.75 -12.81
CA GLY A 186 -5.34 -7.51 -12.65
C GLY A 186 -4.42 -6.30 -12.52
N ILE A 187 -3.39 -6.40 -11.68
CA ILE A 187 -2.42 -5.31 -11.48
C ILE A 187 -1.57 -5.06 -12.72
N THR A 188 -1.16 -6.09 -13.45
CA THR A 188 -0.33 -5.91 -14.63
C THR A 188 -1.11 -5.51 -15.88
N SER A 189 -2.44 -5.65 -15.91
CA SER A 189 -3.28 -5.24 -17.05
C SER A 189 -3.54 -3.73 -17.14
N GLY A 190 -3.29 -2.96 -16.07
CA GLY A 190 -3.69 -1.56 -15.94
C GLY A 190 -2.79 -0.54 -16.64
N LYS A 191 -1.70 -0.95 -17.32
CA LYS A 191 -0.61 -0.09 -17.81
C LYS A 191 -1.08 1.13 -18.62
N ASN A 192 -2.02 0.96 -19.55
CA ASN A 192 -2.51 2.08 -20.39
C ASN A 192 -3.32 3.11 -19.58
N LYS A 193 -4.12 2.65 -18.61
CA LYS A 193 -4.87 3.54 -17.73
C LYS A 193 -3.94 4.30 -16.78
N VAL A 194 -2.89 3.66 -16.28
CA VAL A 194 -1.83 4.32 -15.49
C VAL A 194 -1.16 5.41 -16.31
N ALA A 195 -0.74 5.12 -17.54
CA ALA A 195 -0.12 6.10 -18.44
C ALA A 195 -1.05 7.31 -18.69
N PHE A 196 -2.34 7.07 -18.89
CA PHE A 196 -3.33 8.13 -19.08
C PHE A 196 -3.45 9.02 -17.83
N LEU A 197 -3.65 8.44 -16.63
CA LEU A 197 -3.75 9.22 -15.39
C LEU A 197 -2.45 9.99 -15.08
N LEU A 198 -1.29 9.38 -15.36
CA LEU A 198 0.00 10.04 -15.19
C LEU A 198 0.12 11.25 -16.11
N SER A 199 -0.26 11.13 -17.38
CA SER A 199 -0.22 12.24 -18.35
C SER A 199 -1.13 13.41 -17.94
N ALA A 200 -2.32 13.10 -17.39
CA ALA A 200 -3.29 14.07 -16.92
C ALA A 200 -2.97 14.65 -15.53
N SER A 201 -1.94 14.15 -14.85
CA SER A 201 -1.61 14.58 -13.48
C SER A 201 -0.97 15.96 -13.42
N PHE A 202 -1.00 16.56 -12.23
CA PHE A 202 -0.36 17.84 -11.93
C PHE A 202 1.15 17.74 -11.61
N LEU A 203 1.78 16.61 -11.89
CA LEU A 203 3.22 16.48 -11.79
C LEU A 203 3.92 17.24 -12.92
N SER A 204 5.12 17.79 -12.66
CA SER A 204 5.95 18.34 -13.73
C SER A 204 6.40 17.24 -14.70
N GLU A 205 6.68 17.59 -15.95
CA GLU A 205 7.07 16.61 -16.98
C GLU A 205 8.28 15.77 -16.58
N LYS A 206 9.29 16.38 -15.96
CA LYS A 206 10.45 15.65 -15.40
C LYS A 206 10.04 14.59 -14.38
N ILE A 207 9.11 14.92 -13.49
CA ILE A 207 8.63 13.99 -12.46
C ILE A 207 7.75 12.90 -13.09
N LYS A 208 6.92 13.21 -14.07
CA LYS A 208 6.14 12.21 -14.83
C LYS A 208 7.05 11.16 -15.47
N ILE A 209 8.16 11.60 -16.09
CA ILE A 209 9.14 10.69 -16.68
C ILE A 209 9.74 9.76 -15.61
N ASN A 210 10.20 10.31 -14.48
CA ASN A 210 10.77 9.52 -13.39
C ASN A 210 9.78 8.53 -12.79
N TYR A 211 8.53 8.98 -12.59
CA TYR A 211 7.43 8.14 -12.10
C TYR A 211 7.19 6.95 -13.05
N TRP A 212 7.11 7.23 -14.33
CA TRP A 212 6.91 6.21 -15.36
C TRP A 212 8.07 5.22 -15.44
N GLN A 213 9.29 5.68 -15.36
CA GLN A 213 10.49 4.82 -15.35
C GLN A 213 10.52 3.91 -14.10
N ALA A 214 10.22 4.46 -12.94
CA ALA A 214 10.12 3.67 -11.70
C ALA A 214 9.05 2.58 -11.83
N TYR A 215 7.83 2.94 -12.29
CA TYR A 215 6.75 2.00 -12.55
C TYR A 215 7.17 0.91 -13.56
N GLN A 216 7.76 1.27 -14.71
CA GLN A 216 8.18 0.29 -15.71
C GLN A 216 9.25 -0.67 -15.19
N THR A 217 10.16 -0.20 -14.36
CA THR A 217 11.21 -1.03 -13.74
C THR A 217 10.59 -2.10 -12.84
N ARG A 218 9.62 -1.72 -12.00
CA ARG A 218 8.91 -2.65 -11.12
C ARG A 218 7.98 -3.58 -11.90
N PHE A 219 7.29 -3.05 -12.90
CA PHE A 219 6.45 -3.83 -13.79
C PHE A 219 7.21 -4.99 -14.45
N LYS A 220 8.41 -4.73 -14.99
CA LYS A 220 9.27 -5.77 -15.55
C LYS A 220 9.61 -6.86 -14.55
N LYS A 221 9.96 -6.49 -13.30
CA LYS A 221 10.27 -7.46 -12.23
C LYS A 221 9.08 -8.32 -11.80
N LEU A 222 7.83 -7.85 -12.01
CA LEU A 222 6.61 -8.61 -11.72
C LEU A 222 6.11 -9.46 -12.91
N THR A 223 6.59 -9.20 -14.13
CA THR A 223 6.08 -9.86 -15.36
C THR A 223 7.11 -10.71 -16.08
N GLN A 224 8.39 -10.57 -15.74
CA GLN A 224 9.47 -11.35 -16.34
C GLN A 224 10.00 -12.32 -15.28
N SER A 225 9.72 -13.61 -15.48
CA SER A 225 10.29 -14.75 -14.71
C SER A 225 11.71 -15.05 -15.17
#